data_4183fb86b9f2b59081b7e6f3dde12951
#
_entry.id   4183fb86b9f2b59081b7e6f3dde12951
#
_cell.length_a   1.000
_cell.length_b   1.000
_cell.length_c   1.000
_cell.angle_alpha   90.00
_cell.angle_beta   90.00
_cell.angle_gamma   90.00
#
_symmetry.space_group_name_H-M   'P 1'
#
loop_
_entity.id
_entity.type
_entity.pdbx_description
1 polymer ?
#
loop_
_entity_poly.entity_id
_entity_poly.type
_entity_poly.pdbx_seq_one_letter_code
_entity_poly.pdbx_strand_id
1 'polypeptide(L)'
;IKYLVPEGAMAQLGIYGAITKIAVVMMLFYQMYRLAAEPFFLSNFRKSDFVAMNAAALKYYVMASMLIFLGIALFRDVFALIVGRSFREGIFILPVVLGANVLTGVWLNLSFWYKREEKTSLAIVVTGAGLVAMMAFGFWFIPLWGYYGAAWARLASESAMVGVSWWLNRRFYPTPYDWRRIGEYVAVALVV
;
A
#
# COMPACT_ATOMS: atom_id res chain seq x y z
N ILE A 1 13.21 -9.82 -9.78
CA ILE A 1 14.52 -10.10 -9.13
C ILE A 1 15.20 -11.26 -9.85
N LYS A 2 14.58 -12.45 -9.92
CA LYS A 2 15.22 -13.67 -10.46
C LYS A 2 15.89 -13.51 -11.83
N TYR A 3 15.30 -12.73 -12.73
CA TYR A 3 15.78 -12.55 -14.11
C TYR A 3 16.48 -11.20 -14.35
N LEU A 4 16.43 -10.29 -13.40
CA LEU A 4 16.96 -8.93 -13.51
C LEU A 4 18.26 -8.72 -12.72
N VAL A 5 18.60 -9.66 -11.84
CA VAL A 5 19.84 -9.62 -11.04
C VAL A 5 20.79 -10.69 -11.57
N PRO A 6 22.00 -10.34 -12.00
CA PRO A 6 22.93 -11.30 -12.64
C PRO A 6 23.48 -12.34 -11.66
N GLU A 7 23.80 -11.94 -10.42
CA GLU A 7 24.38 -12.81 -9.41
C GLU A 7 23.59 -12.77 -8.11
N GLY A 8 23.53 -13.90 -7.39
CA GLY A 8 22.85 -13.98 -6.09
C GLY A 8 21.33 -13.78 -6.13
N ALA A 9 20.68 -13.87 -7.30
CA ALA A 9 19.26 -13.61 -7.48
C ALA A 9 18.35 -14.40 -6.52
N MET A 10 18.69 -15.67 -6.24
CA MET A 10 17.89 -16.52 -5.34
C MET A 10 18.05 -16.11 -3.88
N ALA A 11 19.26 -15.69 -3.47
CA ALA A 11 19.50 -15.16 -2.13
C ALA A 11 18.71 -13.86 -1.91
N GLN A 12 18.78 -12.93 -2.87
CA GLN A 12 18.05 -11.67 -2.83
C GLN A 12 16.52 -11.87 -2.83
N LEU A 13 16.03 -12.83 -3.60
CA LEU A 13 14.62 -13.21 -3.58
C LEU A 13 14.21 -13.78 -2.21
N GLY A 14 15.09 -14.58 -1.60
CA GLY A 14 14.89 -15.12 -0.27
C GLY A 14 14.79 -14.03 0.80
N ILE A 15 15.69 -13.02 0.77
CA ILE A 15 15.68 -11.86 1.65
C ILE A 15 14.37 -11.09 1.50
N TYR A 16 14.00 -10.73 0.27
CA TYR A 16 12.75 -10.02 0.01
C TYR A 16 11.53 -10.80 0.51
N GLY A 17 11.49 -12.11 0.24
CA GLY A 17 10.42 -12.99 0.69
C GLY A 17 10.32 -13.10 2.21
N ALA A 18 11.45 -13.16 2.91
CA ALA A 18 11.49 -13.21 4.37
C ALA A 18 10.93 -11.93 5.01
N ILE A 19 11.31 -10.76 4.49
CA ILE A 19 10.79 -9.47 4.99
C ILE A 19 9.32 -9.29 4.65
N THR A 20 8.89 -9.72 3.47
CA THR A 20 7.47 -9.67 3.09
C THR A 20 6.60 -10.50 4.04
N LYS A 21 7.12 -11.60 4.61
CA LYS A 21 6.41 -12.40 5.62
C LYS A 21 6.15 -11.61 6.92
N ILE A 22 7.06 -10.74 7.35
CA ILE A 22 6.80 -9.84 8.49
C ILE A 22 5.68 -8.86 8.13
N ALA A 23 5.74 -8.29 6.92
CA ALA A 23 4.74 -7.35 6.45
C ALA A 23 3.35 -7.97 6.21
N VAL A 24 3.20 -9.30 6.31
CA VAL A 24 1.91 -10.01 6.22
C VAL A 24 0.91 -9.49 7.26
N VAL A 25 1.35 -9.07 8.44
CA VAL A 25 0.46 -8.50 9.46
C VAL A 25 -0.33 -7.31 8.90
N MET A 26 0.35 -6.39 8.20
CA MET A 26 -0.30 -5.25 7.55
C MET A 26 -1.21 -5.70 6.39
N MET A 27 -0.78 -6.71 5.64
CA MET A 27 -1.59 -7.28 4.56
C MET A 27 -2.87 -7.93 5.10
N LEU A 28 -2.79 -8.66 6.22
CA LEU A 28 -3.98 -9.24 6.88
C LEU A 28 -4.94 -8.15 7.36
N PHE A 29 -4.42 -7.07 7.96
CA PHE A 29 -5.24 -5.93 8.34
C PHE A 29 -5.97 -5.32 7.13
N TYR A 30 -5.27 -5.09 6.03
CA TYR A 30 -5.87 -4.64 4.78
C TYR A 30 -6.95 -5.61 4.28
N GLN A 31 -6.70 -6.92 4.30
CA GLN A 31 -7.69 -7.91 3.86
C GLN A 31 -8.95 -7.91 4.74
N MET A 32 -8.80 -7.81 6.07
CA MET A 32 -9.92 -7.69 6.99
C MET A 32 -10.73 -6.41 6.72
N TYR A 33 -10.03 -5.29 6.53
CA TYR A 33 -10.68 -4.03 6.15
C TYR A 33 -11.47 -4.18 4.85
N ARG A 34 -10.85 -4.77 3.81
CA ARG A 34 -11.50 -5.01 2.52
C ARG A 34 -12.75 -5.85 2.64
N LEU A 35 -12.67 -6.99 3.35
CA LEU A 35 -13.81 -7.90 3.55
C LEU A 35 -14.97 -7.23 4.29
N ALA A 36 -14.70 -6.29 5.19
CA ALA A 36 -15.73 -5.53 5.89
C ALA A 36 -16.24 -4.35 5.06
N ALA A 37 -15.34 -3.60 4.42
CA ALA A 37 -15.65 -2.37 3.71
C ALA A 37 -16.42 -2.61 2.40
N GLU A 38 -16.05 -3.63 1.61
CA GLU A 38 -16.71 -3.88 0.32
C GLU A 38 -18.23 -4.11 0.48
N PRO A 39 -18.72 -5.08 1.27
CA PRO A 39 -20.17 -5.29 1.42
C PRO A 39 -20.84 -4.08 2.10
N PHE A 40 -20.18 -3.44 3.08
CA PHE A 40 -20.72 -2.25 3.74
C PHE A 40 -20.98 -1.12 2.74
N PHE A 41 -20.00 -0.77 1.90
CA PHE A 41 -20.18 0.30 0.93
C PHE A 41 -21.15 -0.07 -0.18
N LEU A 42 -21.13 -1.32 -0.69
CA LEU A 42 -22.07 -1.79 -1.70
C LEU A 42 -23.52 -1.65 -1.23
N SER A 43 -23.83 -2.02 0.01
CA SER A 43 -25.19 -1.90 0.57
C SER A 43 -25.62 -0.46 0.84
N ASN A 44 -24.66 0.46 0.99
CA ASN A 44 -24.91 1.87 1.31
C ASN A 44 -24.72 2.85 0.14
N PHE A 45 -24.48 2.38 -1.08
CA PHE A 45 -24.23 3.23 -2.25
C PHE A 45 -25.31 4.28 -2.52
N ARG A 46 -26.57 3.98 -2.19
CA ARG A 46 -27.72 4.87 -2.43
C ARG A 46 -27.93 5.91 -1.32
N LYS A 47 -27.21 5.80 -0.20
CA LYS A 47 -27.39 6.75 0.91
C LYS A 47 -26.79 8.10 0.59
N SER A 48 -27.43 9.16 1.09
CA SER A 48 -26.98 10.55 0.92
C SER A 48 -25.64 10.85 1.62
N ASP A 49 -25.36 10.15 2.70
CA ASP A 49 -24.17 10.32 3.53
C ASP A 49 -22.98 9.44 3.10
N PHE A 50 -23.11 8.71 1.97
CA PHE A 50 -22.05 7.85 1.43
C PHE A 50 -20.69 8.56 1.33
N VAL A 51 -20.67 9.81 0.85
CA VAL A 51 -19.45 10.59 0.67
C VAL A 51 -18.73 10.83 2.00
N ALA A 52 -19.50 11.21 3.02
CA ALA A 52 -18.97 11.43 4.37
C ALA A 52 -18.47 10.12 5.01
N MET A 53 -19.23 9.03 4.84
CA MET A 53 -18.83 7.69 5.32
C MET A 53 -17.53 7.22 4.65
N ASN A 54 -17.39 7.41 3.34
CA ASN A 54 -16.19 7.02 2.61
C ASN A 54 -14.96 7.83 3.05
N ALA A 55 -15.12 9.14 3.25
CA ALA A 55 -14.06 10.00 3.78
C ALA A 55 -13.64 9.62 5.20
N ALA A 56 -14.61 9.32 6.07
CA ALA A 56 -14.34 8.85 7.43
C ALA A 56 -13.64 7.50 7.45
N ALA A 57 -14.08 6.56 6.61
CA ALA A 57 -13.46 5.23 6.51
C ALA A 57 -11.98 5.31 6.10
N LEU A 58 -11.64 6.16 5.12
CA LEU A 58 -10.25 6.37 4.74
C LEU A 58 -9.42 6.91 5.91
N LYS A 59 -9.93 7.92 6.62
CA LYS A 59 -9.23 8.50 7.76
C LYS A 59 -8.93 7.46 8.85
N TYR A 60 -9.93 6.67 9.24
CA TYR A 60 -9.75 5.64 10.27
C TYR A 60 -8.89 4.48 9.79
N TYR A 61 -8.99 4.09 8.51
CA TYR A 61 -8.11 3.09 7.93
C TYR A 61 -6.64 3.53 8.01
N VAL A 62 -6.32 4.76 7.59
CA VAL A 62 -4.95 5.28 7.65
C VAL A 62 -4.47 5.39 9.09
N MET A 63 -5.31 5.89 10.02
CA MET A 63 -4.95 5.97 11.43
C MET A 63 -4.59 4.60 12.00
N ALA A 64 -5.42 3.59 11.81
CA ALA A 64 -5.17 2.24 12.29
C ALA A 64 -3.93 1.61 11.61
N SER A 65 -3.77 1.81 10.28
CA SER A 65 -2.60 1.34 9.54
C SER A 65 -1.30 1.98 10.06
N MET A 66 -1.31 3.27 10.41
CA MET A 66 -0.14 3.95 10.95
C MET A 66 0.21 3.46 12.35
N LEU A 67 -0.77 3.12 13.19
CA LEU A 67 -0.52 2.48 14.48
C LEU A 67 0.14 1.10 14.33
N ILE A 68 -0.33 0.28 13.39
CA ILE A 68 0.29 -1.02 13.09
C ILE A 68 1.70 -0.82 12.52
N PHE A 69 1.87 0.15 11.62
CA PHE A 69 3.17 0.51 11.05
C PHE A 69 4.17 0.87 12.15
N LEU A 70 3.79 1.77 13.06
CA LEU A 70 4.60 2.17 14.22
C LEU A 70 4.92 0.97 15.11
N GLY A 71 3.92 0.14 15.42
CA GLY A 71 4.15 -1.04 16.25
C GLY A 71 5.20 -1.98 15.62
N ILE A 72 5.12 -2.23 14.31
CA ILE A 72 6.10 -3.08 13.62
C ILE A 72 7.46 -2.40 13.50
N ALA A 73 7.50 -1.09 13.22
CA ALA A 73 8.73 -0.32 13.06
C ALA A 73 9.50 -0.19 14.36
N LEU A 74 8.83 0.12 15.48
CA LEU A 74 9.43 0.23 16.80
C LEU A 74 9.97 -1.12 17.32
N PHE A 75 9.25 -2.19 17.07
CA PHE A 75 9.64 -3.54 17.49
C PHE A 75 10.35 -4.33 16.39
N ARG A 76 10.95 -3.66 15.40
CA ARG A 76 11.63 -4.29 14.26
C ARG A 76 12.69 -5.31 14.68
N ASP A 77 13.39 -5.07 15.78
CA ASP A 77 14.43 -5.96 16.28
C ASP A 77 13.84 -7.27 16.82
N VAL A 78 12.65 -7.22 17.42
CA VAL A 78 11.91 -8.42 17.83
C VAL A 78 11.49 -9.22 16.59
N PHE A 79 10.97 -8.54 15.56
CA PHE A 79 10.65 -9.20 14.29
C PHE A 79 11.90 -9.76 13.58
N ALA A 80 13.04 -9.09 13.70
CA ALA A 80 14.32 -9.58 13.18
C ALA A 80 14.78 -10.89 13.85
N LEU A 81 14.34 -11.19 15.08
CA LEU A 81 14.63 -12.48 15.74
C LEU A 81 13.87 -13.65 15.09
N ILE A 82 12.66 -13.37 14.56
CA ILE A 82 11.83 -14.38 13.89
C ILE A 82 12.40 -14.72 12.50
N VAL A 83 13.10 -13.75 11.89
CA VAL A 83 13.76 -13.94 10.60
C VAL A 83 15.11 -14.59 10.79
N GLY A 84 15.42 -15.62 9.99
CA GLY A 84 16.72 -16.30 10.04
C GLY A 84 17.88 -15.31 9.85
N ARG A 85 19.00 -15.55 10.52
CA ARG A 85 20.16 -14.63 10.56
C ARG A 85 20.61 -14.16 9.17
N SER A 86 20.56 -15.05 8.17
CA SER A 86 20.94 -14.76 6.78
C SER A 86 20.03 -13.76 6.06
N PHE A 87 18.84 -13.47 6.59
CA PHE A 87 17.86 -12.58 5.96
C PHE A 87 17.69 -11.25 6.70
N ARG A 88 18.39 -11.06 7.84
CA ARG A 88 18.26 -9.85 8.69
C ARG A 88 18.73 -8.58 8.00
N GLU A 89 19.65 -8.70 7.06
CA GLU A 89 20.10 -7.55 6.28
C GLU A 89 18.97 -6.84 5.52
N GLY A 90 17.90 -7.60 5.17
CA GLY A 90 16.72 -7.06 4.52
C GLY A 90 15.78 -6.27 5.41
N ILE A 91 16.00 -6.20 6.74
CA ILE A 91 15.06 -5.54 7.66
C ILE A 91 14.83 -4.05 7.32
N PHE A 92 15.81 -3.42 6.70
CA PHE A 92 15.74 -2.00 6.30
C PHE A 92 14.69 -1.71 5.21
N ILE A 93 14.27 -2.73 4.42
CA ILE A 93 13.19 -2.55 3.44
C ILE A 93 11.80 -2.70 4.08
N LEU A 94 11.70 -3.15 5.32
CA LEU A 94 10.43 -3.41 6.00
C LEU A 94 9.50 -2.18 6.00
N PRO A 95 9.95 -0.97 6.35
CA PRO A 95 9.09 0.23 6.31
C PRO A 95 8.56 0.53 4.89
N VAL A 96 9.37 0.30 3.87
CA VAL A 96 8.97 0.51 2.47
C VAL A 96 7.85 -0.47 2.07
N VAL A 97 8.00 -1.74 2.44
CA VAL A 97 6.99 -2.79 2.16
C VAL A 97 5.71 -2.55 2.95
N LEU A 98 5.81 -2.14 4.22
CA LEU A 98 4.66 -1.76 5.04
C LEU A 98 3.92 -0.56 4.43
N GLY A 99 4.66 0.48 4.03
CA GLY A 99 4.10 1.65 3.35
C GLY A 99 3.33 1.29 2.07
N ALA A 100 3.88 0.40 1.24
CA ALA A 100 3.18 -0.11 0.07
C ALA A 100 1.86 -0.80 0.45
N ASN A 101 1.85 -1.64 1.49
CA ASN A 101 0.63 -2.30 1.96
C ASN A 101 -0.42 -1.30 2.50
N VAL A 102 0.00 -0.20 3.13
CA VAL A 102 -0.92 0.88 3.54
C VAL A 102 -1.57 1.52 2.31
N LEU A 103 -0.77 1.85 1.28
CA LEU A 103 -1.27 2.46 0.06
C LEU A 103 -2.26 1.56 -0.69
N THR A 104 -2.09 0.24 -0.62
CA THR A 104 -3.06 -0.73 -1.18
C THR A 104 -4.48 -0.50 -0.63
N GLY A 105 -4.65 -0.27 0.65
CA GLY A 105 -5.98 0.01 1.23
C GLY A 105 -6.45 1.45 0.98
N VAL A 106 -5.53 2.40 0.81
CA VAL A 106 -5.88 3.77 0.42
C VAL A 106 -6.53 3.78 -0.96
N TRP A 107 -5.90 3.16 -1.97
CA TRP A 107 -6.50 3.14 -3.31
C TRP A 107 -7.78 2.30 -3.37
N LEU A 108 -7.89 1.24 -2.57
CA LEU A 108 -9.15 0.50 -2.43
C LEU A 108 -10.28 1.43 -1.96
N ASN A 109 -10.04 2.21 -0.91
CA ASN A 109 -11.03 3.16 -0.41
C ASN A 109 -11.38 4.22 -1.47
N LEU A 110 -10.37 4.74 -2.16
CA LEU A 110 -10.57 5.66 -3.28
C LEU A 110 -11.33 5.02 -4.46
N SER A 111 -11.46 3.69 -4.50
CA SER A 111 -12.15 2.98 -5.58
C SER A 111 -13.67 2.93 -5.41
N PHE A 112 -14.20 3.15 -4.21
CA PHE A 112 -15.64 2.96 -3.96
C PHE A 112 -16.53 3.94 -4.72
N TRP A 113 -16.07 5.16 -5.00
CA TRP A 113 -16.89 6.13 -5.74
C TRP A 113 -17.15 5.69 -7.19
N TYR A 114 -16.17 5.18 -7.91
CA TYR A 114 -16.39 4.74 -9.30
C TYR A 114 -17.11 3.40 -9.38
N LYS A 115 -17.06 2.57 -8.33
CA LYS A 115 -17.93 1.40 -8.18
C LYS A 115 -19.39 1.84 -7.99
N ARG A 116 -19.62 2.89 -7.18
CA ARG A 116 -20.93 3.49 -6.97
C ARG A 116 -21.53 4.05 -8.25
N GLU A 117 -20.71 4.76 -9.03
CA GLU A 117 -21.10 5.39 -10.30
C GLU A 117 -21.13 4.41 -11.49
N GLU A 118 -20.98 3.10 -11.23
CA GLU A 118 -20.90 2.03 -12.22
C GLU A 118 -19.79 2.21 -13.27
N LYS A 119 -18.80 3.06 -12.97
CA LYS A 119 -17.64 3.35 -13.84
C LYS A 119 -16.46 2.42 -13.55
N THR A 120 -16.73 1.12 -13.45
CA THR A 120 -15.73 0.10 -13.09
C THR A 120 -14.56 0.01 -14.09
N SER A 121 -14.75 0.48 -15.33
CA SER A 121 -13.66 0.61 -16.32
C SER A 121 -12.51 1.49 -15.85
N LEU A 122 -12.75 2.45 -14.94
CA LEU A 122 -11.70 3.26 -14.33
C LEU A 122 -10.73 2.44 -13.49
N ALA A 123 -11.16 1.28 -12.97
CA ALA A 123 -10.25 0.36 -12.29
C ALA A 123 -9.12 -0.11 -13.22
N ILE A 124 -9.41 -0.31 -14.52
CA ILE A 124 -8.39 -0.70 -15.52
C ILE A 124 -7.35 0.41 -15.69
N VAL A 125 -7.78 1.68 -15.69
CA VAL A 125 -6.86 2.82 -15.79
C VAL A 125 -5.96 2.90 -14.57
N VAL A 126 -6.53 2.75 -13.37
CA VAL A 126 -5.78 2.80 -12.11
C VAL A 126 -4.78 1.65 -12.01
N THR A 127 -5.24 0.40 -12.24
CA THR A 127 -4.36 -0.78 -12.18
C THR A 127 -3.34 -0.77 -13.32
N GLY A 128 -3.71 -0.27 -14.49
CA GLY A 128 -2.80 -0.06 -15.61
C GLY A 128 -1.67 0.92 -15.28
N ALA A 129 -1.99 2.03 -14.61
CA ALA A 129 -0.96 2.97 -14.13
C ALA A 129 -0.01 2.32 -13.12
N GLY A 130 -0.54 1.51 -12.20
CA GLY A 130 0.28 0.73 -11.26
C GLY A 130 1.19 -0.26 -11.97
N LEU A 131 0.67 -0.97 -12.98
CA LEU A 131 1.46 -1.91 -13.78
C LEU A 131 2.60 -1.19 -14.53
N VAL A 132 2.31 -0.08 -15.20
CA VAL A 132 3.32 0.71 -15.91
C VAL A 132 4.39 1.22 -14.94
N ALA A 133 4.00 1.75 -13.80
CA ALA A 133 4.94 2.18 -12.76
C ALA A 133 5.80 1.01 -12.25
N MET A 134 5.18 -0.15 -11.95
CA MET A 134 5.89 -1.35 -11.51
C MET A 134 6.91 -1.81 -12.54
N MET A 135 6.56 -1.82 -13.82
CA MET A 135 7.48 -2.20 -14.90
C MET A 135 8.61 -1.18 -15.05
N ALA A 136 8.28 0.11 -15.15
CA ALA A 136 9.27 1.16 -15.33
C ALA A 136 10.30 1.19 -14.19
N PHE A 137 9.83 1.30 -12.96
CA PHE A 137 10.71 1.33 -11.79
C PHE A 137 11.36 -0.04 -11.50
N GLY A 138 10.66 -1.15 -11.80
CA GLY A 138 11.20 -2.49 -11.63
C GLY A 138 12.38 -2.74 -12.56
N PHE A 139 12.25 -2.44 -13.85
CA PHE A 139 13.34 -2.58 -14.81
C PHE A 139 14.52 -1.65 -14.54
N TRP A 140 14.28 -0.49 -13.93
CA TRP A 140 15.31 0.46 -13.59
C TRP A 140 15.98 0.15 -12.24
N PHE A 141 15.21 -0.06 -11.18
CA PHE A 141 15.73 -0.15 -9.82
C PHE A 141 16.24 -1.56 -9.45
N ILE A 142 15.62 -2.63 -9.97
CA ILE A 142 16.01 -3.99 -9.60
C ILE A 142 17.43 -4.33 -10.07
N PRO A 143 17.87 -4.01 -11.30
CA PRO A 143 19.25 -4.26 -11.71
C PRO A 143 20.28 -3.48 -10.89
N LEU A 144 19.92 -2.27 -10.41
CA LEU A 144 20.82 -1.39 -9.67
C LEU A 144 20.90 -1.74 -8.18
N TRP A 145 19.74 -2.05 -7.57
CA TRP A 145 19.60 -2.18 -6.11
C TRP A 145 19.02 -3.52 -5.65
N GLY A 146 18.85 -4.47 -6.54
CA GLY A 146 18.36 -5.81 -6.21
C GLY A 146 17.02 -5.79 -5.47
N TYR A 147 16.96 -6.42 -4.28
CA TYR A 147 15.74 -6.50 -3.48
C TYR A 147 15.28 -5.13 -2.93
N TYR A 148 16.19 -4.18 -2.70
CA TYR A 148 15.82 -2.79 -2.39
C TYR A 148 15.04 -2.17 -3.55
N GLY A 149 15.53 -2.35 -4.78
CA GLY A 149 14.87 -1.86 -5.97
C GLY A 149 13.47 -2.44 -6.15
N ALA A 150 13.27 -3.72 -5.81
CA ALA A 150 11.96 -4.35 -5.87
C ALA A 150 10.97 -3.75 -4.85
N ALA A 151 11.43 -3.45 -3.62
CA ALA A 151 10.59 -2.81 -2.62
C ALA A 151 10.14 -1.40 -3.05
N TRP A 152 11.08 -0.60 -3.57
CA TRP A 152 10.78 0.74 -4.08
C TRP A 152 9.91 0.73 -5.33
N ALA A 153 10.11 -0.21 -6.25
CA ALA A 153 9.26 -0.38 -7.44
C ALA A 153 7.81 -0.70 -7.04
N ARG A 154 7.63 -1.55 -6.02
CA ARG A 154 6.30 -1.84 -5.46
C ARG A 154 5.67 -0.60 -4.84
N LEU A 155 6.41 0.15 -4.02
CA LEU A 155 5.91 1.38 -3.41
C LEU A 155 5.52 2.42 -4.50
N ALA A 156 6.33 2.56 -5.55
CA ALA A 156 6.04 3.43 -6.67
C ALA A 156 4.76 3.02 -7.42
N SER A 157 4.55 1.71 -7.62
CA SER A 157 3.32 1.16 -8.21
C SER A 157 2.08 1.53 -7.41
N GLU A 158 2.09 1.26 -6.10
CA GLU A 158 0.96 1.59 -5.21
C GLU A 158 0.74 3.11 -5.14
N SER A 159 1.81 3.90 -5.11
CA SER A 159 1.74 5.37 -5.14
C SER A 159 1.12 5.90 -6.44
N ALA A 160 1.44 5.30 -7.58
CA ALA A 160 0.85 5.64 -8.87
C ALA A 160 -0.65 5.32 -8.89
N MET A 161 -1.07 4.16 -8.35
CA MET A 161 -2.48 3.79 -8.24
C MET A 161 -3.25 4.76 -7.34
N VAL A 162 -2.69 5.13 -6.19
CA VAL A 162 -3.28 6.14 -5.29
C VAL A 162 -3.36 7.50 -5.98
N GLY A 163 -2.29 7.95 -6.64
CA GLY A 163 -2.24 9.23 -7.34
C GLY A 163 -3.27 9.34 -8.45
N VAL A 164 -3.39 8.32 -9.30
CA VAL A 164 -4.40 8.29 -10.37
C VAL A 164 -5.80 8.21 -9.79
N SER A 165 -6.05 7.38 -8.77
CA SER A 165 -7.35 7.27 -8.11
C SER A 165 -7.76 8.60 -7.47
N TRP A 166 -6.82 9.29 -6.80
CA TRP A 166 -7.05 10.61 -6.21
C TRP A 166 -7.36 11.67 -7.26
N TRP A 167 -6.59 11.70 -8.37
CA TRP A 167 -6.81 12.63 -9.47
C TRP A 167 -8.19 12.43 -10.11
N LEU A 168 -8.58 11.16 -10.37
CA LEU A 168 -9.89 10.83 -10.90
C LEU A 168 -11.01 11.22 -9.93
N ASN A 169 -10.84 10.95 -8.63
CA ASN A 169 -11.80 11.33 -7.61
C ASN A 169 -12.00 12.85 -7.57
N ARG A 170 -10.90 13.61 -7.55
CA ARG A 170 -10.97 15.09 -7.53
C ARG A 170 -11.68 15.66 -8.75
N ARG A 171 -11.53 15.03 -9.91
CA ARG A 171 -12.10 15.50 -11.17
C ARG A 171 -13.56 15.12 -11.36
N PHE A 172 -13.95 13.90 -10.99
CA PHE A 172 -15.26 13.35 -11.34
C PHE A 172 -16.20 13.18 -10.15
N TYR A 173 -15.66 13.09 -8.93
CA TYR A 173 -16.45 12.84 -7.73
C TYR A 173 -15.75 13.42 -6.49
N PRO A 174 -15.72 14.73 -6.31
CA PRO A 174 -14.96 15.37 -5.23
C PRO A 174 -15.48 14.92 -3.86
N THR A 175 -14.70 14.08 -3.20
CA THR A 175 -14.96 13.60 -1.83
C THR A 175 -14.13 14.46 -0.87
N PRO A 176 -14.71 14.99 0.23
CA PRO A 176 -14.02 15.83 1.20
C PRO A 176 -13.16 15.00 2.14
N TYR A 177 -12.07 14.43 1.63
CA TYR A 177 -11.09 13.73 2.46
C TYR A 177 -10.33 14.71 3.34
N ASP A 178 -10.14 14.35 4.60
CA ASP A 178 -9.36 15.14 5.57
C ASP A 178 -7.85 14.86 5.38
N TRP A 179 -7.32 15.35 4.25
CA TRP A 179 -5.91 15.15 3.88
C TRP A 179 -4.93 15.71 4.89
N ARG A 180 -5.33 16.74 5.66
CA ARG A 180 -4.50 17.32 6.71
C ARG A 180 -4.26 16.30 7.81
N ARG A 181 -5.32 15.71 8.36
CA ARG A 181 -5.21 14.70 9.43
C ARG A 181 -4.52 13.41 8.93
N ILE A 182 -4.84 13.00 7.69
CA ILE A 182 -4.17 11.87 7.07
C ILE A 182 -2.66 12.13 6.99
N GLY A 183 -2.25 13.32 6.54
CA GLY A 183 -0.86 13.74 6.49
C GLY A 183 -0.19 13.80 7.87
N GLU A 184 -0.90 14.27 8.89
CA GLU A 184 -0.41 14.29 10.28
C GLU A 184 -0.13 12.87 10.79
N TYR A 185 -1.02 11.90 10.55
CA TYR A 185 -0.81 10.50 10.97
C TYR A 185 0.39 9.86 10.26
N VAL A 186 0.54 10.11 8.96
CA VAL A 186 1.69 9.63 8.18
C VAL A 186 2.98 10.29 8.65
N ALA A 187 2.99 11.61 8.87
CA ALA A 187 4.15 12.34 9.33
C ALA A 187 4.63 11.83 10.70
N VAL A 188 3.72 11.65 11.67
CA VAL A 188 4.06 11.09 12.99
C VAL A 188 4.68 9.69 12.86
N ALA A 189 4.12 8.84 11.98
CA ALA A 189 4.63 7.49 11.80
C ALA A 189 6.00 7.42 11.09
N LEU A 190 6.38 8.44 10.32
CA LEU A 190 7.66 8.49 9.60
C LEU A 190 8.78 9.16 10.40
N VAL A 191 8.45 9.96 11.44
CA VAL A 191 9.44 10.65 12.29
C VAL A 191 10.01 9.72 13.37
N VAL A 192 9.30 8.66 13.70
CA VAL A 192 9.71 7.62 14.67
C VAL A 192 10.43 6.49 13.96
#